data_e14725b58ce174465a0167d6ba9d2bf4
#
_entry.id   e14725b58ce174465a0167d6ba9d2bf4
#
_cell.length_a   1.000
_cell.length_b   1.000
_cell.length_c   1.000
_cell.angle_alpha   90.00
_cell.angle_beta   90.00
_cell.angle_gamma   90.00
#
_symmetry.space_group_name_H-M   'P 1'
#
loop_
_entity.id
_entity.type
_entity.pdbx_description
1 polymer ?
#
loop_
_entity_poly.entity_id
_entity_poly.type
_entity_poly.pdbx_seq_one_letter_code
_entity_poly.pdbx_strand_id
1 'polypeptide(L)'
;MSEELRSIPPKHGSFVFTSESVTEGHPDKIADQISDAVLDAILAKEIELQEQGYIAPNGVPANVENVRCACETLVTTGTVIVAGEIRTQAYVDVQEIARGVIRRIGYNRAKFGFDCDTCGVMSLIHEQSPDIAQGVDESFETQTGTTTDPIDLIGAGDQGMMSVSYTH
;
A
#
# COMPACT_ATOMS: atom_id res chain seq x y z
N MET A 1 -10.90 16.28 28.41
CA MET A 1 -10.57 17.00 27.16
C MET A 1 -11.69 18.01 26.98
N SER A 2 -11.38 19.28 27.25
CA SER A 2 -12.33 20.35 27.46
C SER A 2 -13.10 20.71 26.18
N GLU A 3 -14.35 21.13 26.33
CA GLU A 3 -15.23 21.66 25.28
C GLU A 3 -14.61 22.78 24.44
N GLU A 4 -13.53 23.40 24.92
CA GLU A 4 -12.81 24.47 24.22
C GLU A 4 -12.10 24.07 22.92
N LEU A 5 -11.94 22.77 22.65
CA LEU A 5 -11.40 22.29 21.37
C LEU A 5 -12.49 22.05 20.31
N ARG A 6 -13.76 22.30 20.63
CA ARG A 6 -14.85 22.24 19.68
C ARG A 6 -14.92 23.55 18.91
N SER A 7 -14.31 23.54 17.73
CA SER A 7 -14.53 24.48 16.62
C SER A 7 -14.30 25.96 16.92
N ILE A 8 -13.17 26.46 16.51
CA ILE A 8 -13.05 27.87 16.13
C ILE A 8 -13.84 28.01 14.82
N PRO A 9 -14.99 28.67 14.80
CA PRO A 9 -15.70 28.88 13.54
C PRO A 9 -14.82 29.74 12.65
N PRO A 10 -14.71 29.42 11.36
CA PRO A 10 -13.89 30.18 10.43
C PRO A 10 -14.41 31.62 10.37
N LYS A 11 -13.59 32.56 10.75
CA LYS A 11 -13.88 34.00 10.57
C LYS A 11 -13.66 34.33 9.08
N HIS A 12 -14.74 34.68 8.38
CA HIS A 12 -14.68 35.25 7.04
C HIS A 12 -13.96 34.37 5.97
N GLY A 13 -14.35 33.09 5.84
CA GLY A 13 -13.84 32.23 4.78
C GLY A 13 -12.40 31.73 4.97
N SER A 14 -11.79 31.94 6.14
CA SER A 14 -10.53 31.32 6.50
C SER A 14 -10.74 30.09 7.38
N PHE A 15 -9.89 29.08 7.23
CA PHE A 15 -9.83 27.90 8.10
C PHE A 15 -8.38 27.61 8.48
N VAL A 16 -8.20 26.96 9.61
CA VAL A 16 -6.88 26.50 10.04
C VAL A 16 -6.68 25.10 9.49
N PHE A 17 -5.61 24.92 8.72
CA PHE A 17 -5.17 23.65 8.21
C PHE A 17 -3.82 23.28 8.81
N THR A 18 -3.66 22.02 9.19
CA THR A 18 -2.39 21.50 9.70
C THR A 18 -1.93 20.33 8.83
N SER A 19 -0.63 20.22 8.66
CA SER A 19 -0.01 19.07 8.02
C SER A 19 1.20 18.60 8.82
N GLU A 20 1.49 17.32 8.74
CA GLU A 20 2.62 16.69 9.40
C GLU A 20 3.49 16.00 8.37
N SER A 21 4.80 16.04 8.57
CA SER A 21 5.77 15.30 7.78
C SER A 21 6.84 14.71 8.70
N VAL A 22 7.18 13.46 8.44
CA VAL A 22 8.20 12.72 9.19
C VAL A 22 9.41 12.45 8.31
N THR A 23 10.58 12.28 8.95
CA THR A 23 11.84 11.97 8.26
C THR A 23 11.90 10.52 7.80
N GLU A 24 12.83 10.23 6.90
CA GLU A 24 13.04 8.91 6.28
C GLU A 24 13.18 7.76 7.29
N GLY A 25 13.82 7.99 8.43
CA GLY A 25 14.02 7.00 9.48
C GLY A 25 12.88 6.88 10.49
N HIS A 26 11.77 7.62 10.34
CA HIS A 26 10.60 7.47 11.18
C HIS A 26 9.89 6.14 10.88
N PRO A 27 9.35 5.42 11.89
CA PRO A 27 8.68 4.13 11.66
C PRO A 27 7.59 4.18 10.60
N ASP A 28 6.76 5.21 10.58
CA ASP A 28 5.70 5.37 9.58
C ASP A 28 6.28 5.48 8.16
N LYS A 29 7.37 6.25 8.01
CA LYS A 29 8.03 6.41 6.71
C LYS A 29 8.79 5.15 6.28
N ILE A 30 9.32 4.39 7.22
CA ILE A 30 9.92 3.07 6.94
C ILE A 30 8.83 2.11 6.45
N ALA A 31 7.66 2.11 7.11
CA ALA A 31 6.53 1.28 6.72
C ALA A 31 6.06 1.59 5.30
N ASP A 32 5.83 2.88 4.99
CA ASP A 32 5.48 3.34 3.64
C ASP A 32 6.50 2.86 2.60
N GLN A 33 7.79 3.09 2.85
CA GLN A 33 8.85 2.72 1.91
C GLN A 33 8.97 1.21 1.69
N ILE A 34 8.64 0.39 2.70
CA ILE A 34 8.62 -1.08 2.54
C ILE A 34 7.43 -1.48 1.68
N SER A 35 6.24 -0.95 1.94
CA SER A 35 5.03 -1.24 1.15
C SER A 35 5.22 -0.83 -0.32
N ASP A 36 5.75 0.36 -0.56
CA ASP A 36 6.07 0.86 -1.91
C ASP A 36 7.10 -0.04 -2.61
N ALA A 37 8.17 -0.44 -1.91
CA ALA A 37 9.20 -1.30 -2.49
C ALA A 37 8.68 -2.71 -2.84
N VAL A 38 7.73 -3.23 -2.09
CA VAL A 38 7.05 -4.50 -2.43
C VAL A 38 6.23 -4.34 -3.69
N LEU A 39 5.44 -3.26 -3.80
CA LEU A 39 4.67 -2.95 -5.01
C LEU A 39 5.58 -2.80 -6.23
N ASP A 40 6.64 -1.99 -6.13
CA ASP A 40 7.59 -1.77 -7.21
C ASP A 40 8.24 -3.08 -7.70
N ALA A 41 8.63 -3.94 -6.77
CA ALA A 41 9.24 -5.24 -7.10
C ALA A 41 8.24 -6.16 -7.81
N ILE A 42 6.98 -6.18 -7.38
CA ILE A 42 5.91 -6.97 -8.01
C ILE A 42 5.67 -6.47 -9.43
N LEU A 43 5.48 -5.16 -9.62
CA LEU A 43 5.22 -4.57 -10.93
C LEU A 43 6.39 -4.84 -11.89
N ALA A 44 7.62 -4.63 -11.45
CA ALA A 44 8.81 -4.88 -12.26
C ALA A 44 8.89 -6.37 -12.68
N LYS A 45 8.62 -7.30 -11.76
CA LYS A 45 8.66 -8.72 -12.04
C LYS A 45 7.49 -9.18 -12.93
N GLU A 46 6.31 -8.63 -12.74
CA GLU A 46 5.15 -8.92 -13.60
C GLU A 46 5.38 -8.47 -15.04
N ILE A 47 5.97 -7.27 -15.24
CA ILE A 47 6.35 -6.77 -16.58
C ILE A 47 7.35 -7.73 -17.23
N GLU A 48 8.39 -8.16 -16.50
CA GLU A 48 9.36 -9.13 -17.01
C GLU A 48 8.69 -10.44 -17.44
N LEU A 49 7.78 -10.97 -16.62
CA LEU A 49 7.04 -12.18 -16.93
C LEU A 49 6.12 -12.00 -18.15
N GLN A 50 5.46 -10.85 -18.26
CA GLN A 50 4.62 -10.50 -19.41
C GLN A 50 5.43 -10.44 -20.70
N GLU A 51 6.60 -9.81 -20.69
CA GLU A 51 7.52 -9.75 -21.84
C GLU A 51 8.01 -11.14 -22.27
N GLN A 52 8.17 -12.06 -21.31
CA GLN A 52 8.53 -13.46 -21.58
C GLN A 52 7.37 -14.32 -22.08
N GLY A 53 6.14 -13.79 -22.10
CA GLY A 53 4.93 -14.53 -22.45
C GLY A 53 4.56 -15.61 -21.43
N TYR A 54 4.89 -15.39 -20.15
CA TYR A 54 4.64 -16.36 -19.08
C TYR A 54 3.14 -16.60 -18.89
N ILE A 55 2.76 -17.85 -18.79
CA ILE A 55 1.42 -18.32 -18.44
C ILE A 55 1.56 -19.18 -17.19
N ALA A 56 0.83 -18.83 -16.15
CA ALA A 56 0.82 -19.55 -14.88
C ALA A 56 0.17 -20.95 -15.05
N PRO A 57 0.41 -21.90 -14.12
CA PRO A 57 -0.18 -23.23 -14.17
C PRO A 57 -1.72 -23.27 -14.19
N ASN A 58 -2.37 -22.23 -13.69
CA ASN A 58 -3.82 -22.05 -13.74
C ASN A 58 -4.32 -21.50 -15.09
N GLY A 59 -3.43 -21.29 -16.07
CA GLY A 59 -3.75 -20.79 -17.41
C GLY A 59 -3.85 -19.26 -17.51
N VAL A 60 -3.58 -18.52 -16.44
CA VAL A 60 -3.63 -17.05 -16.44
C VAL A 60 -2.30 -16.48 -16.92
N PRO A 61 -2.28 -15.66 -17.98
CA PRO A 61 -1.07 -14.99 -18.43
C PRO A 61 -0.65 -13.88 -17.45
N ALA A 62 0.65 -13.64 -17.34
CA ALA A 62 1.17 -12.48 -16.66
C ALA A 62 0.74 -11.20 -17.39
N ASN A 63 0.18 -10.25 -16.65
CA ASN A 63 -0.24 -8.97 -17.18
C ASN A 63 -0.24 -7.92 -16.06
N VAL A 64 0.61 -6.92 -16.21
CA VAL A 64 0.77 -5.85 -15.21
C VAL A 64 -0.53 -5.10 -14.91
N GLU A 65 -1.44 -4.98 -15.87
CA GLU A 65 -2.75 -4.33 -15.67
C GLU A 65 -3.67 -5.10 -14.70
N ASN A 66 -3.42 -6.41 -14.54
CA ASN A 66 -4.17 -7.28 -13.64
C ASN A 66 -3.59 -7.34 -12.22
N VAL A 67 -2.44 -6.72 -11.99
CA VAL A 67 -1.84 -6.68 -10.65
C VAL A 67 -2.70 -5.85 -9.72
N ARG A 68 -2.94 -6.40 -8.52
CA ARG A 68 -3.56 -5.69 -7.39
C ARG A 68 -2.70 -5.94 -6.18
N CYS A 69 -2.34 -4.87 -5.48
CA CYS A 69 -1.44 -4.93 -4.34
C CYS A 69 -1.96 -4.02 -3.25
N ALA A 70 -2.61 -4.61 -2.26
CA ALA A 70 -2.96 -3.97 -1.00
C ALA A 70 -1.96 -4.45 0.04
N CYS A 71 -0.83 -3.78 0.17
CA CYS A 71 0.28 -4.15 1.03
C CYS A 71 0.45 -3.13 2.14
N GLU A 72 0.26 -3.58 3.37
CA GLU A 72 0.38 -2.79 4.59
C GLU A 72 1.58 -3.25 5.40
N THR A 73 2.30 -2.30 5.99
CA THR A 73 3.48 -2.59 6.80
C THR A 73 3.36 -1.96 8.19
N LEU A 74 3.65 -2.76 9.21
CA LEU A 74 3.82 -2.30 10.59
C LEU A 74 5.28 -2.44 10.98
N VAL A 75 5.85 -1.37 11.52
CA VAL A 75 7.23 -1.34 12.03
C VAL A 75 7.23 -1.02 13.51
N THR A 76 7.95 -1.81 14.28
CA THR A 76 8.22 -1.56 15.70
C THR A 76 9.66 -1.97 16.04
N THR A 77 10.07 -1.80 17.30
CA THR A 77 11.43 -2.18 17.76
C THR A 77 11.74 -3.63 17.39
N GLY A 78 12.76 -3.83 16.60
CA GLY A 78 13.28 -5.15 16.22
C GLY A 78 12.37 -5.97 15.30
N THR A 79 11.23 -5.44 14.81
CA THR A 79 10.26 -6.24 14.04
C THR A 79 9.58 -5.42 12.94
N VAL A 80 9.39 -6.09 11.81
CA VAL A 80 8.58 -5.64 10.67
C VAL A 80 7.53 -6.72 10.39
N ILE A 81 6.28 -6.30 10.19
CA ILE A 81 5.20 -7.17 9.74
C ILE A 81 4.68 -6.58 8.43
N VAL A 82 4.70 -7.38 7.38
CA VAL A 82 4.13 -7.03 6.06
C VAL A 82 2.91 -7.91 5.85
N ALA A 83 1.76 -7.31 5.68
CA ALA A 83 0.48 -8.01 5.56
C ALA A 83 -0.35 -7.42 4.43
N GLY A 84 -1.35 -8.15 3.96
CA GLY A 84 -2.30 -7.67 2.98
C GLY A 84 -2.68 -8.70 1.94
N GLU A 85 -3.40 -8.25 0.94
CA GLU A 85 -3.90 -9.08 -0.16
C GLU A 85 -3.29 -8.65 -1.48
N ILE A 86 -2.75 -9.62 -2.22
CA ILE A 86 -2.06 -9.36 -3.49
C ILE A 86 -2.55 -10.32 -4.56
N ARG A 87 -2.80 -9.80 -5.76
CA ARG A 87 -3.07 -10.56 -6.98
C ARG A 87 -1.96 -10.29 -8.01
N THR A 88 -1.13 -11.28 -8.29
CA THR A 88 0.00 -11.21 -9.23
C THR A 88 0.43 -12.60 -9.66
N GLN A 89 1.12 -12.73 -10.79
CA GLN A 89 1.84 -13.95 -11.16
C GLN A 89 3.32 -13.88 -10.75
N ALA A 90 3.78 -12.71 -10.28
CA ALA A 90 5.13 -12.50 -9.85
C ALA A 90 5.39 -13.07 -8.45
N TYR A 91 6.55 -13.66 -8.26
CA TYR A 91 7.09 -13.97 -6.94
C TYR A 91 8.20 -12.97 -6.59
N VAL A 92 8.11 -12.40 -5.38
CA VAL A 92 9.12 -11.53 -4.81
C VAL A 92 9.46 -11.95 -3.39
N ASP A 93 10.71 -11.79 -2.98
CA ASP A 93 11.13 -12.04 -1.59
C ASP A 93 10.89 -10.80 -0.74
N VAL A 94 9.73 -10.77 -0.09
CA VAL A 94 9.31 -9.65 0.77
C VAL A 94 10.29 -9.39 1.91
N GLN A 95 10.93 -10.44 2.46
CA GLN A 95 11.88 -10.27 3.54
C GLN A 95 13.15 -9.56 3.08
N GLU A 96 13.68 -9.96 1.92
CA GLU A 96 14.86 -9.30 1.34
C GLU A 96 14.55 -7.86 0.92
N ILE A 97 13.38 -7.60 0.38
CA ILE A 97 12.92 -6.24 0.04
C ILE A 97 12.89 -5.36 1.29
N ALA A 98 12.23 -5.81 2.35
CA ALA A 98 12.14 -5.08 3.61
C ALA A 98 13.53 -4.79 4.20
N ARG A 99 14.41 -5.80 4.25
CA ARG A 99 15.80 -5.64 4.72
C ARG A 99 16.59 -4.67 3.85
N GLY A 100 16.38 -4.69 2.54
CA GLY A 100 16.99 -3.77 1.59
C GLY A 100 16.62 -2.31 1.87
N VAL A 101 15.34 -2.05 2.12
CA VAL A 101 14.84 -0.71 2.50
C VAL A 101 15.46 -0.25 3.82
N ILE A 102 15.41 -1.09 4.86
CA ILE A 102 15.95 -0.78 6.18
C ILE A 102 17.45 -0.46 6.09
N ARG A 103 18.20 -1.23 5.28
CA ARG A 103 19.63 -1.01 5.04
C ARG A 103 19.89 0.31 4.32
N ARG A 104 19.10 0.65 3.30
CA ARG A 104 19.21 1.89 2.53
C ARG A 104 18.97 3.12 3.42
N ILE A 105 18.03 3.05 4.34
CA ILE A 105 17.73 4.12 5.31
C ILE A 105 18.88 4.30 6.31
N GLY A 106 19.70 3.28 6.53
CA GLY A 106 20.89 3.36 7.41
C GLY A 106 20.75 2.65 8.75
N TYR A 107 19.67 1.89 8.97
CA TYR A 107 19.53 1.01 10.14
C TYR A 107 20.33 -0.29 9.93
N ASN A 108 21.65 -0.19 10.11
CA ASN A 108 22.60 -1.26 9.86
C ASN A 108 23.45 -1.63 11.11
N ARG A 109 22.96 -1.28 12.29
CA ARG A 109 23.66 -1.55 13.56
C ARG A 109 22.67 -1.94 14.65
N ALA A 110 22.86 -3.10 15.24
CA ALA A 110 22.01 -3.64 16.31
C ALA A 110 21.83 -2.69 17.52
N LYS A 111 22.77 -1.78 17.75
CA LYS A 111 22.69 -0.79 18.83
C LYS A 111 21.49 0.16 18.72
N PHE A 112 20.88 0.27 17.55
CA PHE A 112 19.68 1.09 17.35
C PHE A 112 18.39 0.40 17.83
N GLY A 113 18.48 -0.89 18.25
CA GLY A 113 17.31 -1.71 18.57
C GLY A 113 16.50 -2.14 17.34
N PHE A 114 16.97 -1.76 16.16
CA PHE A 114 16.37 -2.07 14.86
C PHE A 114 17.49 -2.02 13.81
N ASP A 115 17.70 -3.10 13.08
CA ASP A 115 18.69 -3.16 11.99
C ASP A 115 18.28 -4.19 10.93
N CYS A 116 18.81 -4.00 9.73
CA CYS A 116 18.44 -4.77 8.54
C CYS A 116 18.77 -6.27 8.62
N ASP A 117 19.75 -6.67 9.42
CA ASP A 117 20.22 -8.05 9.45
C ASP A 117 19.58 -8.87 10.57
N THR A 118 19.24 -8.23 11.69
CA THR A 118 18.76 -8.91 12.92
C THR A 118 17.28 -8.68 13.23
N CYS A 119 16.61 -7.69 12.62
CA CYS A 119 15.17 -7.49 12.84
C CYS A 119 14.37 -8.71 12.37
N GLY A 120 13.31 -9.05 13.09
CA GLY A 120 12.32 -10.01 12.62
C GLY A 120 11.55 -9.42 11.44
N VAL A 121 11.39 -10.18 10.37
CA VAL A 121 10.50 -9.81 9.26
C VAL A 121 9.48 -10.93 9.08
N MET A 122 8.21 -10.60 9.25
CA MET A 122 7.08 -11.50 9.09
C MET A 122 6.26 -11.09 7.88
N SER A 123 6.00 -12.04 6.99
CA SER A 123 5.10 -11.85 5.85
C SER A 123 3.78 -12.58 6.11
N LEU A 124 2.69 -11.83 6.07
CA LEU A 124 1.30 -12.29 6.20
C LEU A 124 0.50 -11.84 4.99
N ILE A 125 1.03 -12.13 3.80
CA ILE A 125 0.41 -11.78 2.53
C ILE A 125 -0.46 -12.94 2.08
N HIS A 126 -1.68 -12.62 1.67
CA HIS A 126 -2.67 -13.56 1.14
C HIS A 126 -3.07 -13.20 -0.29
N GLU A 127 -3.74 -14.12 -0.96
CA GLU A 127 -4.36 -13.84 -2.24
C GLU A 127 -5.58 -12.93 -2.06
N GLN A 128 -5.79 -11.99 -2.99
CA GLN A 128 -6.92 -11.07 -2.95
C GLN A 128 -8.25 -11.81 -2.96
N SER A 129 -9.18 -11.42 -2.08
CA SER A 129 -10.55 -11.95 -2.06
C SER A 129 -11.26 -11.70 -3.39
N PRO A 130 -11.98 -12.72 -3.93
CA PRO A 130 -12.80 -12.55 -5.13
C PRO A 130 -13.88 -11.47 -5.00
N ASP A 131 -14.42 -11.27 -3.80
CA ASP A 131 -15.46 -10.26 -3.55
C ASP A 131 -14.90 -8.84 -3.66
N ILE A 132 -13.69 -8.61 -3.13
CA ILE A 132 -12.99 -7.32 -3.27
C ILE A 132 -12.57 -7.12 -4.72
N ALA A 133 -12.08 -8.15 -5.41
CA ALA A 133 -11.70 -8.08 -6.81
C ALA A 133 -12.85 -7.61 -7.69
N GLN A 134 -14.08 -8.07 -7.45
CA GLN A 134 -15.26 -7.64 -8.18
C GLN A 134 -15.54 -6.13 -8.02
N GLY A 135 -15.29 -5.57 -6.84
CA GLY A 135 -15.49 -4.14 -6.59
C GLY A 135 -14.36 -3.24 -7.13
N VAL A 136 -13.19 -3.82 -7.43
CA VAL A 136 -12.03 -3.07 -7.95
C VAL A 136 -11.93 -3.15 -9.48
N ASP A 137 -12.25 -4.31 -10.06
CA ASP A 137 -12.04 -4.58 -11.48
C ASP A 137 -13.01 -3.80 -12.37
N GLU A 138 -14.22 -3.51 -11.88
CA GLU A 138 -15.21 -2.71 -12.61
C GLU A 138 -15.88 -1.69 -11.69
N SER A 139 -15.87 -0.42 -12.09
CA SER A 139 -16.56 0.63 -11.34
C SER A 139 -18.09 0.44 -11.42
N PHE A 140 -18.80 1.02 -10.46
CA PHE A 140 -20.27 1.02 -10.45
C PHE A 140 -20.83 1.68 -11.72
N GLU A 141 -20.20 2.75 -12.19
CA GLU A 141 -20.56 3.48 -13.42
C GLU A 141 -20.44 2.59 -14.66
N THR A 142 -19.42 1.74 -14.72
CA THR A 142 -19.23 0.75 -15.80
C THR A 142 -20.30 -0.32 -15.76
N GLN A 143 -20.56 -0.89 -14.58
CA GLN A 143 -21.59 -1.94 -14.40
C GLN A 143 -23.00 -1.44 -14.76
N THR A 144 -23.28 -0.17 -14.50
CA THR A 144 -24.56 0.46 -14.83
C THR A 144 -24.62 1.05 -16.24
N GLY A 145 -23.50 1.03 -16.97
CA GLY A 145 -23.40 1.57 -18.33
C GLY A 145 -23.54 3.10 -18.41
N THR A 146 -23.21 3.81 -17.32
CA THR A 146 -23.31 5.27 -17.24
C THR A 146 -22.08 5.99 -17.75
N THR A 147 -20.96 5.28 -17.90
CA THR A 147 -19.71 5.84 -18.43
C THR A 147 -19.04 4.90 -19.42
N THR A 148 -18.27 5.50 -20.35
CA THR A 148 -17.31 4.82 -21.22
C THR A 148 -15.92 5.47 -21.11
N ASP A 149 -15.74 6.39 -20.18
CA ASP A 149 -14.46 7.04 -19.93
C ASP A 149 -13.46 6.02 -19.36
N PRO A 150 -12.28 5.84 -19.97
CA PRO A 150 -11.26 4.93 -19.47
C PRO A 150 -10.84 5.19 -18.01
N ILE A 151 -10.95 6.43 -17.53
CA ILE A 151 -10.61 6.80 -16.15
C ILE A 151 -11.64 6.23 -15.16
N ASP A 152 -12.90 6.12 -15.57
CA ASP A 152 -14.00 5.66 -14.73
C ASP A 152 -14.21 4.13 -14.79
N LEU A 153 -13.42 3.39 -15.56
CA LEU A 153 -13.63 1.94 -15.75
C LEU A 153 -13.25 1.13 -14.51
N ILE A 154 -12.22 1.56 -13.77
CA ILE A 154 -11.71 0.84 -12.60
C ILE A 154 -12.45 1.31 -11.36
N GLY A 155 -12.92 0.35 -10.55
CA GLY A 155 -13.56 0.63 -9.27
C GLY A 155 -12.56 1.01 -8.18
N ALA A 156 -13.02 1.78 -7.21
CA ALA A 156 -12.21 2.16 -6.05
C ALA A 156 -12.13 1.04 -4.98
N GLY A 157 -12.95 -0.02 -5.13
CA GLY A 157 -13.04 -1.08 -4.13
C GLY A 157 -13.58 -0.54 -2.80
N ASP A 158 -12.78 -0.63 -1.77
CA ASP A 158 -13.05 -0.13 -0.42
C ASP A 158 -12.27 1.15 -0.09
N GLN A 159 -11.59 1.73 -1.08
CA GLN A 159 -10.80 2.95 -0.90
C GLN A 159 -11.69 4.17 -0.69
N GLY A 160 -11.23 5.06 0.16
CA GLY A 160 -11.95 6.29 0.44
C GLY A 160 -11.09 7.29 1.22
N MET A 161 -11.55 8.53 1.25
CA MET A 161 -10.95 9.56 2.09
C MET A 161 -11.79 9.73 3.34
N MET A 162 -11.16 9.59 4.50
CA MET A 162 -11.79 9.87 5.79
C MET A 162 -11.18 11.11 6.44
N SER A 163 -12.04 11.93 7.06
CA SER A 163 -11.61 13.04 7.89
C SER A 163 -12.43 13.07 9.17
N VAL A 164 -11.77 13.06 10.31
CA VAL A 164 -12.43 13.13 11.62
C VAL A 164 -13.12 14.49 11.88
N SER A 165 -12.81 15.48 11.08
CA SER A 165 -13.44 16.82 11.14
C SER A 165 -14.62 16.97 10.18
N TYR A 166 -14.94 15.97 9.40
CA TYR A 166 -16.01 15.99 8.39
C TYR A 166 -17.37 15.59 8.99
N THR A 167 -17.77 16.20 10.05
CA THR A 167 -19.05 15.91 10.71
C THR A 167 -20.05 17.08 10.66
N HIS A 168 -20.03 17.82 9.57
CA HIS A 168 -20.90 19.01 9.43
C HIS A 168 -21.61 19.06 8.10
#